data_b92f7b4df4e93ef1c31664c772fcdc6e
#
_entry.id   b92f7b4df4e93ef1c31664c772fcdc6e
#
_cell.length_a   1.000
_cell.length_b   1.000
_cell.length_c   1.000
_cell.angle_alpha   90.00
_cell.angle_beta   90.00
_cell.angle_gamma   90.00
#
_symmetry.space_group_name_H-M   'P 1'
#
loop_
_entity.id
_entity.type
_entity.pdbx_description
1 polymer ?
#
loop_
_entity_poly.entity_id
_entity_poly.type
_entity_poly.pdbx_seq_one_letter_code
_entity_poly.pdbx_strand_id
1 'polypeptide(L)'
;MSGHEVMVQRITAIIAELYQCGFVSRKKMMDEFNISERTLYRDLNRLGDRIVPDGDGIYRLAPAYAKPQALKEQQNLINALGMAELFPVKKIFSQPDMTSLIIRSLPGDPEAKRVFENNYSLFDKAIRENNLCEFHYKGKHRTVAPYKLINIKSVWYLGAVENEKVKGFQLTKIHWLKLKSEHFTPQPHITKYFAEEDDVWFSLDKQIVLLKIAADVSHFFKRRNVLPAQKLIRQEPNGDLIVQTKMAHENQLFPLLRYWLPNLTIISPVGLQQHFYLKLNQQIIEMKSHCSEIIFDNIQQE
;
A
#
# COMPACT_ATOMS: atom_id res chain seq x y z
N MET A 1 -6.69 12.79 38.72
CA MET A 1 -7.58 12.34 37.64
C MET A 1 -9.02 12.51 38.09
N SER A 2 -9.90 13.03 37.25
CA SER A 2 -11.32 13.14 37.56
C SER A 2 -11.96 11.76 37.65
N GLY A 3 -13.03 11.60 38.46
CA GLY A 3 -13.74 10.32 38.56
C GLY A 3 -14.27 9.81 37.21
N HIS A 4 -14.40 10.69 36.22
CA HIS A 4 -14.82 10.37 34.87
C HIS A 4 -13.67 9.72 34.06
N GLU A 5 -12.45 10.24 34.14
CA GLU A 5 -11.26 9.68 33.47
C GLU A 5 -10.97 8.25 33.93
N VAL A 6 -11.04 8.02 35.25
CA VAL A 6 -10.83 6.69 35.83
C VAL A 6 -11.90 5.70 35.37
N MET A 7 -13.15 6.14 35.21
CA MET A 7 -14.23 5.31 34.67
C MET A 7 -14.00 4.95 33.20
N VAL A 8 -13.58 5.91 32.36
CA VAL A 8 -13.29 5.69 30.94
C VAL A 8 -12.15 4.68 30.79
N GLN A 9 -11.09 4.79 31.58
CA GLN A 9 -9.99 3.82 31.58
C GLN A 9 -10.45 2.39 31.88
N ARG A 10 -11.30 2.21 32.91
CA ARG A 10 -11.83 0.88 33.26
C ARG A 10 -12.70 0.30 32.14
N ILE A 11 -13.62 1.09 31.58
CA ILE A 11 -14.49 0.63 30.49
C ILE A 11 -13.65 0.25 29.28
N THR A 12 -12.64 1.05 28.94
CA THR A 12 -11.73 0.74 27.83
C THR A 12 -10.97 -0.56 28.07
N ALA A 13 -10.48 -0.81 29.30
CA ALA A 13 -9.81 -2.07 29.63
C ALA A 13 -10.74 -3.27 29.57
N ILE A 14 -11.99 -3.15 30.08
CA ILE A 14 -13.02 -4.18 29.96
C ILE A 14 -13.27 -4.53 28.49
N ILE A 15 -13.46 -3.52 27.64
CA ILE A 15 -13.68 -3.70 26.21
C ILE A 15 -12.47 -4.38 25.57
N ALA A 16 -11.25 -3.91 25.87
CA ALA A 16 -10.03 -4.48 25.32
C ALA A 16 -9.90 -5.98 25.68
N GLU A 17 -10.16 -6.34 26.94
CA GLU A 17 -10.06 -7.74 27.38
C GLU A 17 -11.15 -8.62 26.76
N LEU A 18 -12.37 -8.12 26.61
CA LEU A 18 -13.46 -8.82 25.91
C LEU A 18 -13.08 -9.14 24.45
N TYR A 19 -12.46 -8.21 23.75
CA TYR A 19 -12.02 -8.42 22.36
C TYR A 19 -10.76 -9.28 22.25
N GLN A 20 -9.86 -9.23 23.25
CA GLN A 20 -8.60 -9.99 23.24
C GLN A 20 -8.78 -11.44 23.71
N CYS A 21 -9.46 -11.61 24.83
CA CYS A 21 -9.59 -12.91 25.51
C CYS A 21 -10.94 -13.58 25.21
N GLY A 22 -11.91 -12.85 24.66
CA GLY A 22 -13.27 -13.31 24.47
C GLY A 22 -14.13 -13.28 25.74
N PHE A 23 -13.53 -12.99 26.89
CA PHE A 23 -14.23 -12.90 28.18
C PHE A 23 -13.51 -11.97 29.17
N VAL A 24 -14.24 -11.52 30.18
CA VAL A 24 -13.74 -10.70 31.29
C VAL A 24 -14.08 -11.41 32.61
N SER A 25 -13.13 -11.51 33.51
CA SER A 25 -13.32 -12.06 34.86
C SER A 25 -13.62 -10.91 35.84
N ARG A 26 -14.74 -11.05 36.59
CA ARG A 26 -15.13 -10.13 37.65
C ARG A 26 -14.01 -9.93 38.66
N LYS A 27 -13.45 -11.05 39.16
CA LYS A 27 -12.39 -11.02 40.16
C LYS A 27 -11.16 -10.27 39.66
N LYS A 28 -10.71 -10.57 38.44
CA LYS A 28 -9.55 -9.92 37.84
C LYS A 28 -9.74 -8.41 37.71
N MET A 29 -10.90 -7.93 37.21
CA MET A 29 -11.16 -6.50 37.06
C MET A 29 -11.27 -5.77 38.40
N MET A 30 -11.87 -6.41 39.42
CA MET A 30 -11.93 -5.82 40.75
C MET A 30 -10.55 -5.66 41.37
N ASP A 31 -9.69 -6.69 41.24
CA ASP A 31 -8.33 -6.67 41.76
C ASP A 31 -7.44 -5.65 41.01
N GLU A 32 -7.51 -5.62 39.67
CA GLU A 32 -6.70 -4.76 38.82
C GLU A 32 -7.00 -3.26 39.04
N PHE A 33 -8.27 -2.91 39.17
CA PHE A 33 -8.70 -1.50 39.35
C PHE A 33 -9.01 -1.12 40.79
N ASN A 34 -8.83 -2.03 41.75
CA ASN A 34 -9.15 -1.86 43.16
C ASN A 34 -10.54 -1.28 43.37
N ILE A 35 -11.57 -1.88 42.78
CA ILE A 35 -12.95 -1.42 42.79
C ILE A 35 -13.89 -2.43 43.42
N SER A 36 -15.01 -1.91 43.94
CA SER A 36 -16.09 -2.77 44.48
C SER A 36 -16.86 -3.43 43.34
N GLU A 37 -17.45 -4.58 43.64
CA GLU A 37 -18.35 -5.32 42.73
C GLU A 37 -19.48 -4.42 42.20
N ARG A 38 -20.07 -3.58 43.06
CA ARG A 38 -21.09 -2.60 42.66
C ARG A 38 -20.60 -1.62 41.59
N THR A 39 -19.34 -1.21 41.67
CA THR A 39 -18.74 -0.29 40.69
C THR A 39 -18.54 -1.02 39.36
N LEU A 40 -18.05 -2.25 39.39
CA LEU A 40 -17.87 -3.06 38.21
C LEU A 40 -19.19 -3.33 37.49
N TYR A 41 -20.25 -3.74 38.23
CA TYR A 41 -21.58 -3.94 37.65
C TYR A 41 -22.14 -2.68 36.98
N ARG A 42 -21.90 -1.51 37.56
CA ARG A 42 -22.32 -0.25 36.94
C ARG A 42 -21.56 0.03 35.65
N ASP A 43 -20.28 -0.31 35.58
CA ASP A 43 -19.48 -0.14 34.36
C ASP A 43 -19.88 -1.17 33.30
N LEU A 44 -20.15 -2.43 33.67
CA LEU A 44 -20.68 -3.47 32.77
C LEU A 44 -22.06 -3.09 32.23
N ASN A 45 -22.98 -2.59 33.07
CA ASN A 45 -24.31 -2.17 32.64
C ASN A 45 -24.29 -1.01 31.64
N ARG A 46 -23.23 -0.18 31.61
CA ARG A 46 -23.05 0.85 30.59
C ARG A 46 -22.75 0.29 29.21
N LEU A 47 -22.23 -0.93 29.13
CA LEU A 47 -22.01 -1.65 27.88
C LEU A 47 -23.29 -2.32 27.34
N GLY A 48 -24.35 -2.33 28.15
CA GLY A 48 -25.69 -2.77 27.77
C GLY A 48 -25.77 -4.20 27.32
N ASP A 49 -26.52 -4.45 26.26
CA ASP A 49 -26.78 -5.77 25.65
C ASP A 49 -25.58 -6.41 24.93
N ARG A 50 -24.45 -5.67 24.86
CA ARG A 50 -23.22 -6.15 24.22
C ARG A 50 -22.51 -7.21 25.04
N ILE A 51 -22.79 -7.31 26.34
CA ILE A 51 -22.16 -8.22 27.29
C ILE A 51 -23.21 -9.10 27.94
N VAL A 52 -22.92 -10.39 28.00
CA VAL A 52 -23.76 -11.38 28.67
C VAL A 52 -22.98 -12.12 29.77
N PRO A 53 -23.59 -12.42 30.91
CA PRO A 53 -22.97 -13.27 31.92
C PRO A 53 -22.83 -14.72 31.42
N ASP A 54 -21.69 -15.34 31.70
CA ASP A 54 -21.34 -16.72 31.29
C ASP A 54 -21.06 -17.63 32.49
N GLY A 55 -21.64 -17.33 33.65
CA GLY A 55 -21.41 -18.07 34.90
C GLY A 55 -20.15 -17.65 35.64
N ASP A 56 -20.01 -18.05 36.92
CA ASP A 56 -18.82 -17.88 37.79
C ASP A 56 -18.15 -16.48 37.78
N GLY A 57 -18.95 -15.44 37.57
CA GLY A 57 -18.41 -14.06 37.47
C GLY A 57 -17.62 -13.79 36.21
N ILE A 58 -17.84 -14.55 35.16
CA ILE A 58 -17.32 -14.33 33.82
C ILE A 58 -18.38 -13.63 32.96
N TYR A 59 -17.93 -12.72 32.14
CA TYR A 59 -18.75 -11.97 31.15
C TYR A 59 -18.14 -12.13 29.76
N ARG A 60 -18.99 -12.34 28.75
CA ARG A 60 -18.59 -12.47 27.35
C ARG A 60 -19.31 -11.44 26.49
N LEU A 61 -18.78 -11.17 25.30
CA LEU A 61 -19.54 -10.47 24.28
C LEU A 61 -20.78 -11.28 23.91
N ALA A 62 -21.93 -10.63 23.82
CA ALA A 62 -23.13 -11.26 23.32
C ALA A 62 -22.89 -11.83 21.91
N PRO A 63 -23.52 -12.97 21.54
CA PRO A 63 -23.25 -13.67 20.27
C PRO A 63 -23.38 -12.77 19.03
N ALA A 64 -24.22 -11.74 19.09
CA ALA A 64 -24.37 -10.76 18.01
C ALA A 64 -23.11 -9.89 17.80
N TYR A 65 -22.29 -9.72 18.83
CA TYR A 65 -21.05 -8.91 18.83
C TYR A 65 -19.79 -9.77 18.93
N ALA A 66 -19.89 -11.05 19.29
CA ALA A 66 -18.81 -12.00 19.44
C ALA A 66 -18.43 -12.67 18.11
N LYS A 67 -18.53 -11.95 16.99
CA LYS A 67 -18.20 -12.56 15.69
C LYS A 67 -16.70 -12.87 15.60
N PRO A 68 -16.28 -14.14 15.53
CA PRO A 68 -14.90 -14.54 15.16
C PRO A 68 -14.48 -13.97 13.79
N GLN A 69 -15.46 -13.56 13.01
CA GLN A 69 -15.31 -12.94 11.71
C GLN A 69 -14.60 -11.57 11.76
N ALA A 70 -14.84 -10.75 12.81
CA ALA A 70 -14.25 -9.41 12.89
C ALA A 70 -12.72 -9.43 12.99
N LEU A 71 -12.15 -10.35 13.80
CA LEU A 71 -10.69 -10.49 13.90
C LEU A 71 -10.08 -11.05 12.60
N LYS A 72 -10.78 -11.99 11.96
CA LYS A 72 -10.35 -12.56 10.68
C LYS A 72 -10.47 -11.55 9.54
N GLU A 73 -11.51 -10.74 9.55
CA GLU A 73 -11.72 -9.63 8.59
C GLU A 73 -10.67 -8.53 8.80
N GLN A 74 -10.36 -8.16 10.05
CA GLN A 74 -9.27 -7.23 10.36
C GLN A 74 -7.91 -7.77 9.90
N GLN A 75 -7.63 -9.05 10.16
CA GLN A 75 -6.40 -9.71 9.72
C GLN A 75 -6.32 -9.75 8.19
N ASN A 76 -7.43 -10.06 7.52
CA ASN A 76 -7.52 -10.05 6.07
C ASN A 76 -7.32 -8.64 5.50
N LEU A 77 -7.88 -7.63 6.15
CA LEU A 77 -7.68 -6.23 5.76
C LEU A 77 -6.22 -5.81 5.92
N ILE A 78 -5.58 -6.14 7.04
CA ILE A 78 -4.17 -5.86 7.30
C ILE A 78 -3.27 -6.56 6.27
N ASN A 79 -3.56 -7.82 5.95
CA ASN A 79 -2.86 -8.58 4.92
C ASN A 79 -3.08 -7.98 3.53
N ALA A 80 -4.32 -7.60 3.21
CA ALA A 80 -4.66 -6.98 1.94
C ALA A 80 -4.02 -5.59 1.75
N LEU A 81 -3.78 -4.87 2.85
CA LEU A 81 -3.08 -3.59 2.84
C LEU A 81 -1.54 -3.74 2.79
N GLY A 82 -1.01 -4.98 2.78
CA GLY A 82 0.41 -5.23 2.83
C GLY A 82 1.07 -4.78 4.15
N MET A 83 0.27 -4.50 5.18
CA MET A 83 0.75 -4.00 6.46
C MET A 83 1.24 -5.10 7.39
N ALA A 84 0.93 -6.36 7.10
CA ALA A 84 1.32 -7.49 7.96
C ALA A 84 2.84 -7.63 8.11
N GLU A 85 3.59 -7.31 7.06
CA GLU A 85 5.06 -7.34 7.07
C GLU A 85 5.70 -6.15 7.82
N LEU A 86 4.95 -5.06 8.04
CA LEU A 86 5.41 -3.91 8.82
C LEU A 86 5.43 -4.22 10.33
N PHE A 87 4.73 -5.25 10.74
CA PHE A 87 4.59 -5.61 12.15
C PHE A 87 5.31 -6.94 12.45
N PRO A 88 6.45 -6.90 13.13
CA PRO A 88 7.27 -8.09 13.39
C PRO A 88 6.62 -9.11 14.33
N VAL A 89 5.51 -8.76 15.00
CA VAL A 89 4.83 -9.61 15.97
C VAL A 89 3.31 -9.50 15.82
N LYS A 90 2.62 -10.64 15.68
CA LYS A 90 1.15 -10.71 15.62
C LYS A 90 0.44 -10.11 16.84
N LYS A 91 1.12 -9.96 17.98
CA LYS A 91 0.59 -9.39 19.22
C LYS A 91 0.45 -7.87 19.24
N ILE A 92 1.03 -7.14 18.27
CA ILE A 92 0.95 -5.66 18.24
C ILE A 92 -0.50 -5.17 18.13
N PHE A 93 -1.36 -5.94 17.47
CA PHE A 93 -2.79 -5.60 17.32
C PHE A 93 -3.63 -5.88 18.58
N SER A 94 -3.08 -6.59 19.55
CA SER A 94 -3.73 -6.90 20.83
C SER A 94 -3.30 -6.01 21.99
N GLN A 95 -2.41 -5.05 21.76
CA GLN A 95 -1.99 -4.09 22.79
C GLN A 95 -2.50 -2.69 22.44
N PRO A 96 -3.31 -2.05 23.30
CA PRO A 96 -3.83 -0.69 23.06
C PRO A 96 -2.76 0.40 23.19
N ASP A 97 -1.58 0.07 23.69
CA ASP A 97 -0.50 1.03 23.89
C ASP A 97 0.51 0.98 22.73
N MET A 98 0.33 1.90 21.77
CA MET A 98 1.22 2.09 20.63
C MET A 98 2.28 3.18 20.88
N THR A 99 2.64 3.46 22.14
CA THR A 99 3.58 4.51 22.49
C THR A 99 4.99 4.33 21.90
N SER A 100 5.37 3.08 21.59
CA SER A 100 6.65 2.75 20.96
C SER A 100 6.63 2.72 19.43
N LEU A 101 5.48 2.95 18.79
CA LEU A 101 5.32 2.84 17.34
C LEU A 101 4.86 4.16 16.74
N ILE A 102 5.64 4.68 15.79
CA ILE A 102 5.25 5.83 14.98
C ILE A 102 5.13 5.38 13.53
N ILE A 103 3.92 5.42 12.98
CA ILE A 103 3.65 5.26 11.56
C ILE A 103 3.40 6.65 10.99
N ARG A 104 4.28 7.11 10.11
CA ARG A 104 4.11 8.39 9.39
C ARG A 104 3.59 8.09 7.99
N SER A 105 2.34 8.46 7.73
CA SER A 105 1.84 8.66 6.38
C SER A 105 2.06 10.11 5.98
N LEU A 106 2.39 10.35 4.70
CA LEU A 106 2.41 11.71 4.19
C LEU A 106 0.97 12.26 4.23
N PRO A 107 0.76 13.50 4.72
CA PRO A 107 -0.55 14.12 4.66
C PRO A 107 -0.99 14.23 3.20
N GLY A 108 -2.17 13.68 2.88
CA GLY A 108 -2.75 13.78 1.55
C GLY A 108 -3.42 15.13 1.35
N ASP A 109 -3.46 15.59 0.11
CA ASP A 109 -4.27 16.74 -0.30
C ASP A 109 -5.77 16.43 -0.06
N PRO A 110 -6.51 17.28 0.68
CA PRO A 110 -7.94 17.06 0.95
C PRO A 110 -8.81 16.99 -0.31
N GLU A 111 -8.48 17.74 -1.37
CA GLU A 111 -9.18 17.69 -2.64
C GLU A 111 -8.90 16.38 -3.38
N ALA A 112 -7.64 15.95 -3.38
CA ALA A 112 -7.25 14.63 -3.89
C ALA A 112 -7.95 13.50 -3.14
N LYS A 113 -8.20 13.65 -1.83
CA LYS A 113 -8.95 12.67 -1.04
C LYS A 113 -10.40 12.55 -1.51
N ARG A 114 -11.11 13.67 -1.70
CA ARG A 114 -12.51 13.67 -2.16
C ARG A 114 -12.66 13.09 -3.57
N VAL A 115 -11.77 13.47 -4.50
CA VAL A 115 -11.72 12.90 -5.85
C VAL A 115 -11.46 11.40 -5.78
N PHE A 116 -10.55 10.99 -4.92
CA PHE A 116 -10.23 9.58 -4.69
C PHE A 116 -11.45 8.80 -4.20
N GLU A 117 -12.13 9.26 -3.14
CA GLU A 117 -13.29 8.56 -2.55
C GLU A 117 -14.41 8.35 -3.57
N ASN A 118 -14.73 9.37 -4.36
CA ASN A 118 -15.73 9.28 -5.43
C ASN A 118 -15.32 8.28 -6.53
N ASN A 119 -14.10 8.40 -7.04
CA ASN A 119 -13.59 7.53 -8.08
C ASN A 119 -13.47 6.08 -7.60
N TYR A 120 -13.02 5.87 -6.35
CA TYR A 120 -12.90 4.54 -5.76
C TYR A 120 -14.25 3.82 -5.73
N SER A 121 -15.29 4.46 -5.19
CA SER A 121 -16.62 3.86 -5.08
C SER A 121 -17.23 3.50 -6.43
N LEU A 122 -17.07 4.38 -7.44
CA LEU A 122 -17.55 4.13 -8.78
C LEU A 122 -16.79 2.99 -9.47
N PHE A 123 -15.47 2.95 -9.37
CA PHE A 123 -14.69 1.85 -9.94
C PHE A 123 -14.91 0.53 -9.24
N ASP A 124 -15.05 0.52 -7.90
CA ASP A 124 -15.38 -0.69 -7.16
C ASP A 124 -16.73 -1.29 -7.65
N LYS A 125 -17.73 -0.43 -7.86
CA LYS A 125 -19.00 -0.85 -8.48
C LYS A 125 -18.80 -1.37 -9.90
N ALA A 126 -18.09 -0.63 -10.75
CA ALA A 126 -17.85 -1.02 -12.14
C ALA A 126 -17.11 -2.35 -12.27
N ILE A 127 -16.13 -2.61 -11.41
CA ILE A 127 -15.38 -3.88 -11.38
C ILE A 127 -16.31 -5.05 -11.00
N ARG A 128 -17.13 -4.86 -9.95
CA ARG A 128 -18.06 -5.91 -9.50
C ARG A 128 -19.14 -6.24 -10.53
N GLU A 129 -19.63 -5.22 -11.23
CA GLU A 129 -20.69 -5.35 -12.22
C GLU A 129 -20.15 -5.55 -13.64
N ASN A 130 -18.82 -5.54 -13.85
CA ASN A 130 -18.15 -5.64 -15.16
C ASN A 130 -18.60 -4.55 -16.15
N ASN A 131 -18.91 -3.33 -15.67
CA ASN A 131 -19.26 -2.22 -16.52
C ASN A 131 -18.02 -1.60 -17.17
N LEU A 132 -18.14 -1.19 -18.44
CA LEU A 132 -17.16 -0.30 -19.05
C LEU A 132 -17.22 1.08 -18.36
N CYS A 133 -16.08 1.76 -18.32
CA CYS A 133 -15.96 3.11 -17.77
C CYS A 133 -15.40 4.06 -18.83
N GLU A 134 -15.87 5.31 -18.78
CA GLU A 134 -15.28 6.42 -19.52
C GLU A 134 -14.85 7.52 -18.58
N PHE A 135 -13.71 8.15 -18.86
CA PHE A 135 -13.14 9.24 -18.09
C PHE A 135 -12.09 10.03 -18.86
N HIS A 136 -11.70 11.19 -18.32
CA HIS A 136 -10.56 11.95 -18.82
C HIS A 136 -9.31 11.65 -17.98
N TYR A 137 -8.19 11.42 -18.66
CA TYR A 137 -6.89 11.16 -18.05
C TYR A 137 -5.76 11.81 -18.85
N LYS A 138 -5.02 12.73 -18.23
CA LYS A 138 -3.93 13.48 -18.88
C LYS A 138 -4.39 14.12 -20.19
N GLY A 139 -5.52 14.82 -20.16
CA GLY A 139 -6.08 15.55 -21.31
C GLY A 139 -6.70 14.66 -22.42
N LYS A 140 -6.80 13.36 -22.23
CA LYS A 140 -7.36 12.42 -23.22
C LYS A 140 -8.59 11.71 -22.67
N HIS A 141 -9.62 11.60 -23.49
CA HIS A 141 -10.78 10.75 -23.20
C HIS A 141 -10.36 9.26 -23.28
N ARG A 142 -10.83 8.48 -22.33
CA ARG A 142 -10.54 7.04 -22.20
C ARG A 142 -11.81 6.26 -22.05
N THR A 143 -11.90 5.09 -22.70
CA THR A 143 -12.91 4.08 -22.45
C THR A 143 -12.19 2.79 -22.12
N VAL A 144 -12.47 2.22 -20.94
CA VAL A 144 -11.72 1.09 -20.41
C VAL A 144 -12.62 0.04 -19.79
N ALA A 145 -12.15 -1.20 -19.77
CA ALA A 145 -12.66 -2.28 -18.96
C ALA A 145 -11.88 -2.32 -17.64
N PRO A 146 -12.48 -1.94 -16.49
CA PRO A 146 -11.81 -1.90 -15.20
C PRO A 146 -11.70 -3.32 -14.61
N TYR A 147 -10.51 -3.71 -14.13
CA TYR A 147 -10.26 -5.02 -13.55
C TYR A 147 -9.94 -5.01 -12.07
N LYS A 148 -9.12 -4.05 -11.61
CA LYS A 148 -8.62 -4.05 -10.23
C LYS A 148 -8.29 -2.65 -9.73
N LEU A 149 -8.58 -2.39 -8.45
CA LEU A 149 -8.04 -1.25 -7.71
C LEU A 149 -6.80 -1.71 -6.96
N ILE A 150 -5.68 -1.01 -7.15
CA ILE A 150 -4.36 -1.44 -6.67
C ILE A 150 -3.72 -0.28 -5.92
N ASN A 151 -3.31 -0.50 -4.67
CA ASN A 151 -2.53 0.47 -3.90
C ASN A 151 -1.05 0.10 -3.93
N ILE A 152 -0.21 0.99 -4.42
CA ILE A 152 1.25 0.82 -4.41
C ILE A 152 1.89 2.07 -3.84
N LYS A 153 2.63 1.93 -2.74
CA LYS A 153 3.32 3.03 -2.05
C LYS A 153 2.38 4.20 -1.72
N SER A 154 1.21 3.88 -1.18
CA SER A 154 0.15 4.83 -0.81
C SER A 154 -0.49 5.59 -1.98
N VAL A 155 -0.24 5.19 -3.22
CA VAL A 155 -0.90 5.73 -4.41
C VAL A 155 -1.83 4.67 -4.99
N TRP A 156 -3.08 5.07 -5.26
CA TRP A 156 -4.09 4.19 -5.82
C TRP A 156 -4.13 4.27 -7.35
N TYR A 157 -4.21 3.11 -7.95
CA TYR A 157 -4.29 2.93 -9.39
C TYR A 157 -5.48 2.04 -9.77
N LEU A 158 -6.06 2.33 -10.92
CA LEU A 158 -6.95 1.43 -11.63
C LEU A 158 -6.12 0.59 -12.59
N GLY A 159 -6.11 -0.72 -12.42
CA GLY A 159 -5.70 -1.66 -13.46
C GLY A 159 -6.86 -1.92 -14.41
N ALA A 160 -6.68 -1.62 -15.67
CA ALA A 160 -7.75 -1.73 -16.68
C ALA A 160 -7.21 -2.15 -18.04
N VAL A 161 -8.12 -2.56 -18.93
CA VAL A 161 -7.81 -2.83 -20.34
C VAL A 161 -8.41 -1.73 -21.21
N GLU A 162 -7.59 -1.16 -22.08
CA GLU A 162 -7.99 -0.20 -23.12
C GLU A 162 -7.41 -0.65 -24.44
N ASN A 163 -8.24 -0.88 -25.45
CA ASN A 163 -7.81 -1.34 -26.77
C ASN A 163 -6.89 -2.58 -26.68
N GLU A 164 -7.34 -3.61 -25.98
CA GLU A 164 -6.65 -4.90 -25.77
C GLU A 164 -5.31 -4.80 -24.99
N LYS A 165 -4.97 -3.62 -24.49
CA LYS A 165 -3.73 -3.38 -23.72
C LYS A 165 -4.03 -3.15 -22.25
N VAL A 166 -3.29 -3.83 -21.39
CA VAL A 166 -3.34 -3.58 -19.95
C VAL A 166 -2.67 -2.24 -19.63
N LYS A 167 -3.34 -1.44 -18.80
CA LYS A 167 -2.89 -0.09 -18.43
C LYS A 167 -3.18 0.23 -16.98
N GLY A 168 -2.37 1.12 -16.39
CA GLY A 168 -2.58 1.69 -15.06
C GLY A 168 -2.97 3.16 -15.12
N PHE A 169 -3.99 3.53 -14.35
CA PHE A 169 -4.45 4.90 -14.24
C PHE A 169 -4.46 5.33 -12.77
N GLN A 170 -3.71 6.36 -12.42
CA GLN A 170 -3.70 6.90 -11.06
C GLN A 170 -5.07 7.53 -10.75
N LEU A 171 -5.75 7.08 -9.68
CA LEU A 171 -7.13 7.47 -9.40
C LEU A 171 -7.32 8.99 -9.23
N THR A 172 -6.38 9.66 -8.58
CA THR A 172 -6.44 11.12 -8.35
C THR A 172 -6.28 11.96 -9.62
N LYS A 173 -5.84 11.37 -10.72
CA LYS A 173 -5.69 12.03 -12.03
C LYS A 173 -6.84 11.71 -13.01
N ILE A 174 -7.86 11.01 -12.53
CA ILE A 174 -9.04 10.66 -13.31
C ILE A 174 -10.12 11.70 -13.04
N HIS A 175 -10.65 12.30 -14.11
CA HIS A 175 -11.70 13.31 -14.06
C HIS A 175 -12.90 12.87 -14.89
N TRP A 176 -14.10 13.32 -14.51
CA TRP A 176 -15.37 13.07 -15.19
C TRP A 176 -15.66 11.60 -15.44
N LEU A 177 -15.41 10.78 -14.41
CA LEU A 177 -15.69 9.34 -14.44
C LEU A 177 -17.18 9.07 -14.58
N LYS A 178 -17.54 8.24 -15.57
CA LYS A 178 -18.89 7.72 -15.78
C LYS A 178 -18.84 6.22 -16.01
N LEU A 179 -19.80 5.53 -15.44
CA LEU A 179 -20.06 4.13 -15.75
C LEU A 179 -20.92 4.06 -17.01
N LYS A 180 -20.57 3.15 -17.90
CA LYS A 180 -21.38 2.85 -19.08
C LYS A 180 -22.37 1.73 -18.76
N SER A 181 -23.44 1.66 -19.54
CA SER A 181 -24.40 0.53 -19.49
C SER A 181 -23.84 -0.74 -20.14
N GLU A 182 -22.82 -0.59 -20.98
CA GLU A 182 -22.15 -1.71 -21.62
C GLU A 182 -21.27 -2.46 -20.64
N HIS A 183 -21.34 -3.79 -20.75
CA HIS A 183 -20.54 -4.70 -19.94
C HIS A 183 -19.42 -5.32 -20.78
N PHE A 184 -18.33 -5.69 -20.10
CA PHE A 184 -17.27 -6.49 -20.71
C PHE A 184 -17.22 -7.87 -20.06
N THR A 185 -16.68 -8.85 -20.78
CA THR A 185 -16.43 -10.19 -20.24
C THR A 185 -15.00 -10.25 -19.72
N PRO A 186 -14.78 -10.41 -18.38
CA PRO A 186 -13.46 -10.51 -17.82
C PRO A 186 -12.69 -11.71 -18.36
N GLN A 187 -11.46 -11.50 -18.81
CA GLN A 187 -10.58 -12.54 -19.31
C GLN A 187 -9.76 -13.14 -18.15
N PRO A 188 -9.81 -14.46 -17.91
CA PRO A 188 -9.14 -15.08 -16.75
C PRO A 188 -7.65 -14.80 -16.65
N HIS A 189 -6.92 -14.78 -17.76
CA HIS A 189 -5.50 -14.51 -17.77
C HIS A 189 -5.16 -13.04 -17.39
N ILE A 190 -6.02 -12.07 -17.73
CA ILE A 190 -5.86 -10.67 -17.34
C ILE A 190 -6.22 -10.49 -15.87
N THR A 191 -7.27 -11.15 -15.38
CA THR A 191 -7.63 -11.14 -13.96
C THR A 191 -6.48 -11.69 -13.11
N LYS A 192 -5.89 -12.81 -13.53
CA LYS A 192 -4.71 -13.41 -12.89
C LYS A 192 -3.51 -12.46 -12.93
N TYR A 193 -3.24 -11.85 -14.09
CA TYR A 193 -2.15 -10.88 -14.27
C TYR A 193 -2.25 -9.75 -13.23
N PHE A 194 -3.40 -9.08 -13.10
CA PHE A 194 -3.58 -8.01 -12.13
C PHE A 194 -3.57 -8.48 -10.66
N ALA A 195 -3.77 -9.75 -10.38
CA ALA A 195 -3.68 -10.31 -9.03
C ALA A 195 -2.23 -10.61 -8.61
N GLU A 196 -1.37 -10.92 -9.57
CA GLU A 196 0.03 -11.34 -9.35
C GLU A 196 1.05 -10.20 -9.61
N GLU A 197 0.62 -9.11 -10.26
CA GLU A 197 1.51 -8.00 -10.60
C GLU A 197 1.79 -7.11 -9.39
N ASP A 198 3.04 -6.90 -9.09
CA ASP A 198 3.55 -6.11 -7.95
C ASP A 198 3.93 -4.67 -8.30
N ASP A 199 3.72 -4.23 -9.56
CA ASP A 199 4.08 -2.90 -10.05
C ASP A 199 2.91 -2.22 -10.78
N VAL A 200 2.98 -0.90 -10.92
CA VAL A 200 2.01 -0.06 -11.64
C VAL A 200 2.29 0.07 -13.14
N TRP A 201 3.44 -0.41 -13.59
CA TRP A 201 3.84 -0.43 -15.00
C TRP A 201 3.30 -1.68 -15.68
N PHE A 202 1.98 -1.68 -15.88
CA PHE A 202 1.29 -2.83 -16.47
C PHE A 202 1.63 -2.99 -17.95
N SER A 203 2.07 -4.18 -18.32
CA SER A 203 2.30 -4.61 -19.69
C SER A 203 2.38 -6.14 -19.73
N LEU A 204 1.69 -6.76 -20.66
CA LEU A 204 1.81 -8.21 -20.91
C LEU A 204 3.17 -8.54 -21.54
N ASP A 205 3.76 -7.59 -22.28
CA ASP A 205 5.04 -7.71 -22.99
C ASP A 205 6.13 -6.92 -22.27
N LYS A 206 6.57 -7.43 -21.10
CA LYS A 206 7.70 -6.83 -20.38
C LYS A 206 9.02 -7.34 -20.91
N GLN A 207 9.92 -6.42 -21.24
CA GLN A 207 11.28 -6.73 -21.68
C GLN A 207 12.12 -7.25 -20.50
N ILE A 208 12.84 -8.34 -20.73
CA ILE A 208 13.83 -8.85 -19.77
C ILE A 208 15.11 -8.01 -19.91
N VAL A 209 15.61 -7.53 -18.77
CA VAL A 209 16.86 -6.78 -18.67
C VAL A 209 17.79 -7.47 -17.67
N LEU A 210 19.04 -7.68 -18.06
CA LEU A 210 20.10 -8.17 -17.18
C LEU A 210 20.96 -6.99 -16.72
N LEU A 211 21.14 -6.91 -15.43
CA LEU A 211 21.92 -5.88 -14.76
C LEU A 211 23.07 -6.49 -13.99
N LYS A 212 24.22 -5.82 -14.03
CA LYS A 212 25.31 -6.05 -13.10
C LYS A 212 25.22 -5.04 -11.97
N ILE A 213 25.33 -5.51 -10.74
CA ILE A 213 25.29 -4.72 -9.51
C ILE A 213 26.63 -4.89 -8.83
N ALA A 214 27.32 -3.78 -8.56
CA ALA A 214 28.62 -3.80 -7.90
C ALA A 214 28.53 -4.38 -6.47
N ALA A 215 29.61 -5.01 -6.03
CA ALA A 215 29.71 -5.67 -4.73
C ALA A 215 29.37 -4.73 -3.56
N ASP A 216 29.80 -3.47 -3.64
CA ASP A 216 29.60 -2.45 -2.58
C ASP A 216 28.14 -2.23 -2.23
N VAL A 217 27.24 -2.33 -3.22
CA VAL A 217 25.79 -2.12 -3.04
C VAL A 217 24.98 -3.41 -3.10
N SER A 218 25.63 -4.55 -3.31
CA SER A 218 24.98 -5.86 -3.49
C SER A 218 24.05 -6.24 -2.33
N HIS A 219 24.41 -5.87 -1.11
CA HIS A 219 23.65 -6.17 0.10
C HIS A 219 22.24 -5.55 0.11
N PHE A 220 22.03 -4.37 -0.52
CA PHE A 220 20.70 -3.76 -0.64
C PHE A 220 19.76 -4.61 -1.49
N PHE A 221 20.28 -5.18 -2.59
CA PHE A 221 19.51 -5.99 -3.54
C PHE A 221 19.26 -7.41 -3.04
N LYS A 222 20.11 -7.92 -2.14
CA LYS A 222 19.88 -9.20 -1.46
C LYS A 222 18.82 -9.09 -0.36
N ARG A 223 18.78 -7.94 0.32
CA ARG A 223 17.88 -7.71 1.45
C ARG A 223 16.43 -7.54 1.01
N ARG A 224 16.18 -6.93 -0.14
CA ARG A 224 14.84 -6.65 -0.68
C ARG A 224 14.87 -6.51 -2.20
N ASN A 225 13.70 -6.71 -2.81
CA ASN A 225 13.55 -6.41 -4.23
C ASN A 225 13.54 -4.88 -4.45
N VAL A 226 14.61 -4.35 -5.03
CA VAL A 226 14.78 -2.94 -5.38
C VAL A 226 14.30 -2.68 -6.81
N LEU A 227 14.42 -3.69 -7.68
CA LEU A 227 14.06 -3.65 -9.09
C LEU A 227 12.74 -4.38 -9.35
N PRO A 228 11.98 -3.99 -10.36
CA PRO A 228 10.74 -4.66 -10.77
C PRO A 228 10.98 -6.13 -11.11
N ALA A 229 10.18 -7.04 -10.54
CA ALA A 229 10.32 -8.49 -10.75
C ALA A 229 11.79 -8.97 -10.65
N GLN A 230 12.49 -8.48 -9.65
CA GLN A 230 13.92 -8.78 -9.42
C GLN A 230 14.15 -10.27 -9.20
N LYS A 231 15.11 -10.83 -9.94
CA LYS A 231 15.56 -12.22 -9.78
C LYS A 231 17.07 -12.28 -9.78
N LEU A 232 17.68 -12.74 -8.68
CA LEU A 232 19.11 -13.01 -8.64
C LEU A 232 19.41 -14.20 -9.54
N ILE A 233 20.31 -14.00 -10.51
CA ILE A 233 20.77 -15.06 -11.44
C ILE A 233 22.02 -15.73 -10.88
N ARG A 234 23.04 -14.92 -10.51
CA ARG A 234 24.27 -15.43 -9.89
C ARG A 234 25.01 -14.33 -9.15
N GLN A 235 25.91 -14.74 -8.26
CA GLN A 235 26.90 -13.88 -7.66
C GLN A 235 28.27 -14.23 -8.23
N GLU A 236 29.01 -13.19 -8.64
CA GLU A 236 30.38 -13.33 -9.14
C GLU A 236 31.37 -13.49 -7.97
N PRO A 237 32.58 -14.06 -8.20
CA PRO A 237 33.59 -14.24 -7.15
C PRO A 237 34.03 -12.95 -6.45
N ASN A 238 34.01 -11.83 -7.16
CA ASN A 238 34.32 -10.49 -6.62
C ASN A 238 33.18 -9.87 -5.80
N GLY A 239 32.07 -10.57 -5.64
CA GLY A 239 30.91 -10.11 -4.89
C GLY A 239 29.85 -9.37 -5.70
N ASP A 240 30.08 -9.07 -6.98
CA ASP A 240 29.10 -8.50 -7.88
C ASP A 240 27.90 -9.43 -8.06
N LEU A 241 26.73 -8.86 -8.33
CA LEU A 241 25.52 -9.65 -8.64
C LEU A 241 25.12 -9.46 -10.09
N ILE A 242 24.68 -10.56 -10.70
CA ILE A 242 23.95 -10.54 -11.96
C ILE A 242 22.48 -10.76 -11.65
N VAL A 243 21.68 -9.76 -11.96
CA VAL A 243 20.25 -9.71 -11.63
C VAL A 243 19.43 -9.54 -12.89
N GLN A 244 18.36 -10.29 -13.00
CA GLN A 244 17.33 -10.10 -14.01
C GLN A 244 16.22 -9.20 -13.44
N THR A 245 15.75 -8.28 -14.27
CA THR A 245 14.54 -7.47 -14.01
C THR A 245 13.63 -7.49 -15.23
N LYS A 246 12.36 -7.15 -15.04
CA LYS A 246 11.39 -7.00 -16.12
C LYS A 246 10.99 -5.54 -16.24
N MET A 247 11.06 -4.99 -17.44
CA MET A 247 10.77 -3.59 -17.73
C MET A 247 9.61 -3.48 -18.72
N ALA A 248 8.55 -2.76 -18.32
CA ALA A 248 7.45 -2.41 -19.20
C ALA A 248 7.75 -1.13 -20.01
N HIS A 249 8.49 -0.20 -19.43
CA HIS A 249 8.85 1.08 -20.03
C HIS A 249 10.14 1.62 -19.40
N GLU A 250 10.92 2.39 -20.17
CA GLU A 250 12.18 2.97 -19.68
C GLU A 250 12.02 3.84 -18.43
N ASN A 251 10.91 4.59 -18.32
CA ASN A 251 10.61 5.41 -17.14
C ASN A 251 10.37 4.62 -15.86
N GLN A 252 10.21 3.31 -15.95
CA GLN A 252 10.17 2.40 -14.79
C GLN A 252 11.59 2.11 -14.28
N LEU A 253 12.52 1.83 -15.17
CA LEU A 253 13.86 1.34 -14.83
C LEU A 253 14.93 2.44 -14.78
N PHE A 254 14.92 3.40 -15.70
CA PHE A 254 15.98 4.40 -15.81
C PHE A 254 16.13 5.31 -14.58
N PRO A 255 15.06 5.74 -13.87
CA PRO A 255 15.21 6.45 -12.60
C PRO A 255 15.95 5.64 -11.53
N LEU A 256 15.70 4.32 -11.46
CA LEU A 256 16.39 3.43 -10.53
C LEU A 256 17.86 3.27 -10.90
N LEU A 257 18.16 3.13 -12.19
CA LEU A 257 19.56 3.07 -12.65
C LEU A 257 20.32 4.35 -12.31
N ARG A 258 19.70 5.53 -12.53
CA ARG A 258 20.32 6.82 -12.17
C ARG A 258 20.61 6.95 -10.67
N TYR A 259 19.67 6.51 -9.84
CA TYR A 259 19.83 6.55 -8.39
C TYR A 259 21.04 5.71 -7.91
N TRP A 260 21.31 4.59 -8.58
CA TRP A 260 22.37 3.66 -8.20
C TRP A 260 23.68 3.83 -8.98
N LEU A 261 23.82 4.85 -9.84
CA LEU A 261 25.08 5.11 -10.54
C LEU A 261 26.23 5.36 -9.54
N PRO A 262 27.45 4.90 -9.85
CA PRO A 262 27.84 4.10 -11.02
C PRO A 262 27.69 2.59 -10.81
N ASN A 263 27.05 2.14 -9.73
CA ASN A 263 27.08 0.78 -9.22
C ASN A 263 26.14 -0.19 -9.97
N LEU A 264 25.25 0.31 -10.82
CA LEU A 264 24.38 -0.51 -11.68
C LEU A 264 24.71 -0.29 -13.14
N THR A 265 24.88 -1.42 -13.87
CA THR A 265 25.16 -1.41 -15.31
C THR A 265 24.23 -2.36 -16.04
N ILE A 266 23.63 -1.93 -17.16
CA ILE A 266 22.86 -2.81 -18.02
C ILE A 266 23.83 -3.72 -18.77
N ILE A 267 23.66 -5.04 -18.69
CA ILE A 267 24.42 -6.03 -19.47
C ILE A 267 23.68 -6.36 -20.76
N SER A 268 22.37 -6.52 -20.67
CA SER A 268 21.54 -6.93 -21.80
C SER A 268 20.12 -6.33 -21.63
N PRO A 269 19.51 -5.90 -22.74
CA PRO A 269 20.05 -5.82 -24.09
C PRO A 269 20.99 -4.62 -24.29
N VAL A 270 21.97 -4.79 -25.17
CA VAL A 270 23.01 -3.75 -25.46
C VAL A 270 22.39 -2.46 -26.00
N GLY A 271 21.35 -2.55 -26.84
CA GLY A 271 20.65 -1.37 -27.34
C GLY A 271 20.00 -0.53 -26.24
N LEU A 272 19.48 -1.16 -25.18
CA LEU A 272 18.94 -0.47 -24.02
C LEU A 272 20.04 0.24 -23.21
N GLN A 273 21.20 -0.38 -23.07
CA GLN A 273 22.38 0.21 -22.42
C GLN A 273 22.82 1.48 -23.15
N GLN A 274 22.98 1.40 -24.47
CA GLN A 274 23.34 2.55 -25.31
C GLN A 274 22.32 3.68 -25.20
N HIS A 275 21.02 3.34 -25.27
CA HIS A 275 19.94 4.30 -25.11
C HIS A 275 19.95 4.99 -23.74
N PHE A 276 20.20 4.24 -22.66
CA PHE A 276 20.34 4.81 -21.32
C PHE A 276 21.49 5.81 -21.24
N TYR A 277 22.65 5.49 -21.79
CA TYR A 277 23.81 6.38 -21.79
C TYR A 277 23.60 7.64 -22.62
N LEU A 278 22.94 7.53 -23.78
CA LEU A 278 22.59 8.71 -24.59
C LEU A 278 21.66 9.66 -23.84
N LYS A 279 20.60 9.12 -23.18
CA LYS A 279 19.70 9.92 -22.35
C LYS A 279 20.39 10.55 -21.14
N LEU A 280 21.30 9.83 -20.49
CA LEU A 280 22.07 10.35 -19.38
C LEU A 280 22.98 11.51 -19.80
N ASN A 281 23.68 11.37 -20.91
CA ASN A 281 24.51 12.42 -21.45
C ASN A 281 23.70 13.67 -21.83
N GLN A 282 22.54 13.50 -22.47
CA GLN A 282 21.65 14.61 -22.79
C GLN A 282 21.21 15.37 -21.54
N GLN A 283 20.81 14.65 -20.48
CA GLN A 283 20.42 15.26 -19.20
C GLN A 283 21.58 16.01 -18.54
N ILE A 284 22.81 15.49 -18.61
CA ILE A 284 23.99 16.20 -18.10
C ILE A 284 24.23 17.51 -18.86
N ILE A 285 24.06 17.50 -20.20
CA ILE A 285 24.19 18.71 -21.01
C ILE A 285 23.13 19.75 -20.64
N GLU A 286 21.86 19.32 -20.53
CA GLU A 286 20.74 20.16 -20.10
C GLU A 286 20.97 20.78 -18.70
N MET A 287 21.46 20.00 -17.75
CA MET A 287 21.82 20.50 -16.40
C MET A 287 22.92 21.56 -16.45
N LYS A 288 23.94 21.36 -17.28
CA LYS A 288 25.05 22.32 -17.45
C LYS A 288 24.59 23.61 -18.08
N SER A 289 23.68 23.58 -19.08
CA SER A 289 23.12 24.79 -19.72
C SER A 289 22.31 25.62 -18.71
N HIS A 290 21.44 24.98 -17.92
CA HIS A 290 20.68 25.69 -16.89
C HIS A 290 21.57 26.33 -15.81
N CYS A 291 22.65 25.65 -15.40
CA CYS A 291 23.61 26.26 -14.47
C CYS A 291 24.30 27.50 -15.05
N SER A 292 24.58 27.48 -16.36
CA SER A 292 25.23 28.64 -17.02
C SER A 292 24.28 29.82 -17.11
N GLU A 293 23.00 29.61 -17.41
CA GLU A 293 21.97 30.66 -17.41
C GLU A 293 21.80 31.33 -16.05
N ILE A 294 21.74 30.56 -14.96
CA ILE A 294 21.61 31.06 -13.58
C ILE A 294 22.83 31.93 -13.19
N ILE A 295 24.03 31.58 -13.63
CA ILE A 295 25.24 32.36 -13.37
C ILE A 295 25.21 33.68 -14.11
N PHE A 296 24.74 33.69 -15.37
CA PHE A 296 24.63 34.94 -16.17
C PHE A 296 23.60 35.92 -15.61
N ASP A 297 22.44 35.42 -15.16
CA ASP A 297 21.38 36.27 -14.59
C ASP A 297 21.81 36.91 -13.25
N ASN A 298 22.61 36.23 -12.42
CA ASN A 298 23.13 36.82 -11.18
C ASN A 298 24.24 37.85 -11.40
N ILE A 299 25.02 37.74 -12.48
CA ILE A 299 26.08 38.72 -12.80
C ILE A 299 25.49 40.04 -13.38
N GLN A 300 24.27 40.01 -13.93
CA GLN A 300 23.61 41.23 -14.45
C GLN A 300 22.82 42.00 -13.36
N GLN A 301 22.72 41.48 -12.15
CA GLN A 301 22.01 42.11 -11.01
C GLN A 301 22.98 42.71 -9.96
N GLU A 302 24.28 42.60 -10.14
CA GLU A 302 25.33 43.33 -9.41
C GLU A 302 25.87 44.50 -10.26
#